data_52bb111843638fb14bfa90a3350f466d
#
_entry.id   52bb111843638fb14bfa90a3350f466d
#
_cell.length_a   1.000
_cell.length_b   1.000
_cell.length_c   1.000
_cell.angle_alpha   90.00
_cell.angle_beta   90.00
_cell.angle_gamma   90.00
#
_symmetry.space_group_name_H-M   'P 1'
#
loop_
_entity.id
_entity.type
_entity.pdbx_description
1 polymer ?
#
loop_
_entity_poly.entity_id
_entity_poly.type
_entity_poly.pdbx_seq_one_letter_code
_entity_poly.pdbx_strand_id
1 'polypeptide(L)'
;MNVSEGLSRVKSLLSHWATPRELPSQLTWKYGHESELLSWRIKARNYNTTVANLALLVMLMIASAIALVLYFSSEFIKEPWRTLSHVFVFALISIPAVCMTRQRMNFAYRFTASGAEFCEWKNFPEWTLRFLTCLAIVTAILFACMASLDRDASYLIYAVIGPAKVMLLRASMNSKIYRGVHTIFHLRTFEWSEFTEVVIDEKQGLVGLEFAWYDDYMKEDALSVASLFAKRRELDHLLAFFDERLPHLPRVARSIDRAA
;
A
#
# COMPACT_ATOMS: atom_id res chain seq x y z
N MET A 1 -18.76 -17.28 22.91
CA MET A 1 -18.06 -17.03 21.62
C MET A 1 -16.72 -17.74 21.69
N ASN A 2 -16.52 -18.78 20.87
CA ASN A 2 -15.37 -19.69 20.99
C ASN A 2 -14.10 -18.97 20.49
N VAL A 3 -13.04 -18.93 21.29
CA VAL A 3 -11.75 -18.28 20.95
C VAL A 3 -11.18 -18.82 19.63
N SER A 4 -11.43 -20.10 19.30
CA SER A 4 -11.04 -20.73 18.04
C SER A 4 -11.74 -20.14 16.83
N GLU A 5 -12.99 -19.72 16.95
CA GLU A 5 -13.75 -19.06 15.87
C GLU A 5 -13.26 -17.62 15.60
N GLY A 6 -12.90 -16.91 16.66
CA GLY A 6 -12.26 -15.58 16.54
C GLY A 6 -10.91 -15.65 15.82
N LEU A 7 -10.07 -16.63 16.19
CA LEU A 7 -8.76 -16.85 15.56
C LEU A 7 -8.88 -17.28 14.09
N SER A 8 -9.87 -18.10 13.74
CA SER A 8 -10.11 -18.50 12.34
C SER A 8 -10.56 -17.32 11.48
N ARG A 9 -11.44 -16.45 11.99
CA ARG A 9 -11.86 -15.19 11.31
C ARG A 9 -10.70 -14.23 11.14
N VAL A 10 -9.86 -14.05 12.15
CA VAL A 10 -8.65 -13.21 12.04
C VAL A 10 -7.67 -13.79 11.01
N LYS A 11 -7.45 -15.12 11.00
CA LYS A 11 -6.63 -15.79 9.99
C LYS A 11 -7.22 -15.62 8.57
N SER A 12 -8.53 -15.75 8.39
CA SER A 12 -9.16 -15.55 7.08
C SER A 12 -9.07 -14.09 6.62
N LEU A 13 -9.25 -13.13 7.51
CA LEU A 13 -9.03 -11.71 7.22
C LEU A 13 -7.57 -11.44 6.83
N LEU A 14 -6.60 -11.97 7.57
CA LEU A 14 -5.18 -11.79 7.26
C LEU A 14 -4.78 -12.46 5.94
N SER A 15 -5.34 -13.63 5.60
CA SER A 15 -5.10 -14.29 4.33
C SER A 15 -5.68 -13.48 3.15
N HIS A 16 -6.85 -12.89 3.33
CA HIS A 16 -7.45 -12.02 2.32
C HIS A 16 -6.60 -10.76 2.03
N TRP A 17 -5.85 -10.27 3.04
CA TRP A 17 -4.91 -9.16 2.85
C TRP A 17 -3.63 -9.57 2.11
N ALA A 18 -3.29 -10.85 2.12
CA ALA A 18 -2.09 -11.39 1.50
C ALA A 18 -2.31 -11.90 0.05
N THR A 19 -3.55 -12.24 -0.32
CA THR A 19 -3.87 -12.68 -1.67
C THR A 19 -3.91 -11.51 -2.64
N PRO A 20 -3.29 -11.66 -3.83
CA PRO A 20 -3.43 -10.70 -4.92
C PRO A 20 -4.90 -10.61 -5.33
N ARG A 21 -5.36 -9.41 -5.65
CA ARG A 21 -6.71 -9.22 -6.18
C ARG A 21 -6.79 -9.60 -7.65
N GLU A 22 -8.02 -9.72 -8.13
CA GLU A 22 -8.30 -9.92 -9.54
C GLU A 22 -7.66 -8.82 -10.39
N LEU A 23 -7.28 -9.16 -11.60
CA LEU A 23 -6.74 -8.24 -12.58
C LEU A 23 -7.75 -7.09 -12.84
N PRO A 24 -7.27 -5.88 -13.16
CA PRO A 24 -8.15 -4.82 -13.61
C PRO A 24 -8.98 -5.27 -14.80
N SER A 25 -10.30 -5.05 -14.77
CA SER A 25 -11.22 -5.48 -15.84
C SER A 25 -10.91 -4.84 -17.20
N GLN A 26 -10.19 -3.73 -17.20
CA GLN A 26 -9.78 -2.99 -18.39
C GLN A 26 -8.40 -3.43 -18.93
N LEU A 27 -7.73 -4.35 -18.25
CA LEU A 27 -6.41 -4.81 -18.64
C LEU A 27 -6.51 -5.69 -19.88
N THR A 28 -5.81 -5.27 -20.93
CA THR A 28 -5.64 -6.04 -22.16
C THR A 28 -4.14 -6.31 -22.33
N TRP A 29 -3.75 -7.58 -22.31
CA TRP A 29 -2.38 -7.99 -22.55
C TRP A 29 -2.06 -7.86 -24.05
N LYS A 30 -0.90 -7.29 -24.41
CA LYS A 30 -0.44 -7.18 -25.81
C LYS A 30 -0.30 -8.56 -26.45
N TYR A 31 0.26 -9.51 -25.72
CA TYR A 31 0.44 -10.90 -26.17
C TYR A 31 -0.69 -11.82 -25.66
N GLY A 32 -1.90 -11.29 -25.43
CA GLY A 32 -3.02 -12.02 -24.87
C GLY A 32 -3.45 -13.25 -25.67
N HIS A 33 -3.11 -13.31 -26.96
CA HIS A 33 -3.37 -14.42 -27.88
C HIS A 33 -2.35 -15.58 -27.77
N GLU A 34 -1.20 -15.33 -27.10
CA GLU A 34 -0.16 -16.35 -26.94
C GLU A 34 -0.39 -17.20 -25.68
N SER A 35 0.14 -18.42 -25.70
CA SER A 35 0.18 -19.27 -24.53
C SER A 35 1.12 -18.73 -23.48
N GLU A 36 0.71 -18.79 -22.22
CA GLU A 36 1.54 -18.41 -21.09
C GLU A 36 2.60 -19.48 -20.82
N LEU A 37 3.87 -19.08 -20.84
CA LEU A 37 4.98 -19.93 -20.44
C LEU A 37 5.16 -19.95 -18.92
N LEU A 38 5.03 -18.77 -18.33
CA LEU A 38 5.09 -18.56 -16.88
C LEU A 38 4.23 -17.38 -16.53
N SER A 39 3.40 -17.51 -15.49
CA SER A 39 2.63 -16.37 -14.96
C SER A 39 2.40 -16.52 -13.46
N TRP A 40 2.42 -15.41 -12.75
CA TRP A 40 2.02 -15.37 -11.35
C TRP A 40 1.53 -13.99 -10.94
N ARG A 41 0.89 -13.95 -9.79
CA ARG A 41 0.42 -12.71 -9.16
C ARG A 41 0.92 -12.64 -7.74
N ILE A 42 1.35 -11.47 -7.35
CA ILE A 42 1.87 -11.25 -6.00
C ILE A 42 1.49 -9.87 -5.48
N LYS A 43 1.41 -9.75 -4.17
CA LYS A 43 1.21 -8.49 -3.49
C LYS A 43 2.47 -8.14 -2.72
N ALA A 44 3.18 -7.12 -3.17
CA ALA A 44 4.48 -6.72 -2.65
C ALA A 44 4.55 -5.22 -2.33
N ARG A 45 5.61 -4.80 -1.67
CA ARG A 45 5.93 -3.39 -1.45
C ARG A 45 6.95 -2.94 -2.49
N ASN A 46 6.56 -1.98 -3.32
CA ASN A 46 7.42 -1.41 -4.37
C ASN A 46 8.13 -0.15 -3.89
N TYR A 47 8.66 -0.16 -2.68
CA TYR A 47 9.40 0.97 -2.12
C TYR A 47 10.40 0.49 -1.08
N ASN A 48 11.35 1.37 -0.74
CA ASN A 48 12.35 1.08 0.28
C ASN A 48 11.70 0.94 1.66
N THR A 49 11.66 -0.29 2.16
CA THR A 49 11.01 -0.63 3.43
C THR A 49 11.73 -0.04 4.64
N THR A 50 13.04 0.22 4.55
CA THR A 50 13.82 0.85 5.63
C THR A 50 13.42 2.32 5.76
N VAL A 51 13.38 3.05 4.65
CA VAL A 51 12.94 4.45 4.62
C VAL A 51 11.50 4.57 5.11
N ALA A 52 10.59 3.70 4.64
CA ALA A 52 9.20 3.69 5.08
C ALA A 52 9.04 3.39 6.59
N ASN A 53 9.85 2.48 7.14
CA ASN A 53 9.83 2.19 8.57
C ASN A 53 10.39 3.35 9.40
N LEU A 54 11.44 4.02 8.92
CA LEU A 54 11.98 5.22 9.58
C LEU A 54 10.95 6.36 9.55
N ALA A 55 10.32 6.61 8.40
CA ALA A 55 9.25 7.59 8.28
C ALA A 55 8.09 7.29 9.23
N LEU A 56 7.68 6.02 9.34
CA LEU A 56 6.65 5.61 10.30
C LEU A 56 7.07 5.92 11.75
N LEU A 57 8.32 5.61 12.12
CA LEU A 57 8.82 5.89 13.46
C LEU A 57 8.76 7.40 13.77
N VAL A 58 9.22 8.23 12.84
CA VAL A 58 9.17 9.69 12.98
C VAL A 58 7.73 10.17 13.13
N MET A 59 6.80 9.68 12.30
CA MET A 59 5.38 10.04 12.38
C MET A 59 4.75 9.62 13.72
N LEU A 60 5.10 8.45 14.26
CA LEU A 60 4.62 8.00 15.56
C LEU A 60 5.20 8.85 16.71
N MET A 61 6.45 9.26 16.63
CA MET A 61 7.04 10.19 17.60
C MET A 61 6.35 11.56 17.58
N ILE A 62 6.06 12.10 16.39
CA ILE A 62 5.32 13.36 16.25
C ILE A 62 3.89 13.21 16.81
N ALA A 63 3.19 12.11 16.48
CA ALA A 63 1.86 11.84 17.01
C ALA A 63 1.85 11.75 18.54
N SER A 64 2.85 11.09 19.12
CA SER A 64 3.04 11.00 20.58
C SER A 64 3.31 12.38 21.21
N ALA A 65 4.18 13.17 20.62
CA ALA A 65 4.49 14.51 21.10
C ALA A 65 3.23 15.41 21.09
N ILE A 66 2.48 15.40 19.98
CA ILE A 66 1.22 16.14 19.87
C ILE A 66 0.23 15.70 20.94
N ALA A 67 0.02 14.38 21.09
CA ALA A 67 -0.89 13.84 22.09
C ALA A 67 -0.49 14.24 23.52
N LEU A 68 0.81 14.22 23.86
CA LEU A 68 1.31 14.63 25.16
C LEU A 68 1.12 16.13 25.39
N VAL A 69 1.47 16.98 24.42
CA VAL A 69 1.28 18.44 24.54
C VAL A 69 -0.21 18.76 24.77
N LEU A 70 -1.09 18.15 23.98
CA LEU A 70 -2.52 18.34 24.17
C LEU A 70 -3.00 17.80 25.52
N TYR A 71 -2.47 16.68 26.01
CA TYR A 71 -2.84 16.12 27.32
C TYR A 71 -2.49 17.10 28.44
N PHE A 72 -1.30 17.68 28.47
CA PHE A 72 -0.91 18.65 29.49
C PHE A 72 -1.62 20.00 29.35
N SER A 73 -2.03 20.39 28.15
CA SER A 73 -2.75 21.64 27.92
C SER A 73 -4.26 21.56 28.16
N SER A 74 -4.81 20.37 28.36
CA SER A 74 -6.25 20.13 28.49
C SER A 74 -6.70 19.83 29.91
N GLU A 75 -6.15 20.52 30.90
CA GLU A 75 -6.50 20.35 32.32
C GLU A 75 -7.98 20.63 32.62
N PHE A 76 -8.65 21.40 31.75
CA PHE A 76 -10.09 21.70 31.84
C PHE A 76 -10.98 20.49 31.52
N ILE A 77 -10.44 19.43 30.88
CA ILE A 77 -11.16 18.19 30.61
C ILE A 77 -10.95 17.22 31.78
N LYS A 78 -12.05 16.78 32.39
CA LYS A 78 -12.00 15.83 33.51
C LYS A 78 -11.61 14.41 33.06
N GLU A 79 -10.90 13.70 33.91
CA GLU A 79 -10.68 12.27 33.73
C GLU A 79 -12.01 11.49 33.88
N PRO A 80 -12.25 10.39 33.13
CA PRO A 80 -11.32 9.73 32.17
C PRO A 80 -11.37 10.32 30.74
N TRP A 81 -12.20 11.33 30.50
CA TRP A 81 -12.41 11.89 29.16
C TRP A 81 -11.13 12.52 28.55
N ARG A 82 -10.31 13.11 29.40
CA ARG A 82 -9.02 13.66 29.01
C ARG A 82 -8.14 12.57 28.38
N THR A 83 -7.92 11.47 29.10
CA THR A 83 -7.13 10.35 28.60
C THR A 83 -7.72 9.75 27.33
N LEU A 84 -9.04 9.53 27.28
CA LEU A 84 -9.70 8.93 26.13
C LEU A 84 -9.58 9.81 24.87
N SER A 85 -9.75 11.13 25.00
CA SER A 85 -9.62 12.06 23.87
C SER A 85 -8.20 12.06 23.28
N HIS A 86 -7.17 11.96 24.12
CA HIS A 86 -5.77 11.97 23.66
C HIS A 86 -5.35 10.65 23.02
N VAL A 87 -5.80 9.52 23.56
CA VAL A 87 -5.66 8.22 22.89
C VAL A 87 -6.34 8.25 21.51
N PHE A 88 -7.51 8.88 21.42
CA PHE A 88 -8.20 9.04 20.15
C PHE A 88 -7.42 9.90 19.15
N VAL A 89 -6.89 11.05 19.57
CA VAL A 89 -6.03 11.92 18.72
C VAL A 89 -4.79 11.18 18.26
N PHE A 90 -4.12 10.47 19.17
CA PHE A 90 -2.97 9.63 18.80
C PHE A 90 -3.33 8.59 17.75
N ALA A 91 -4.44 7.87 17.94
CA ALA A 91 -4.92 6.87 16.99
C ALA A 91 -5.28 7.48 15.64
N LEU A 92 -5.90 8.67 15.64
CA LEU A 92 -6.29 9.42 14.44
C LEU A 92 -5.10 9.76 13.55
N ILE A 93 -3.94 10.06 14.13
CA ILE A 93 -2.71 10.37 13.38
C ILE A 93 -1.97 9.07 13.02
N SER A 94 -1.89 8.14 13.96
CA SER A 94 -1.06 6.92 13.81
C SER A 94 -1.64 5.93 12.82
N ILE A 95 -2.97 5.73 12.79
CA ILE A 95 -3.60 4.77 11.88
C ILE A 95 -3.35 5.12 10.40
N PRO A 96 -3.60 6.36 9.93
CA PRO A 96 -3.25 6.75 8.56
C PRO A 96 -1.76 6.58 8.25
N ALA A 97 -0.87 6.97 9.17
CA ALA A 97 0.57 6.81 9.00
C ALA A 97 0.97 5.34 8.78
N VAL A 98 0.44 4.42 9.59
CA VAL A 98 0.62 2.97 9.42
C VAL A 98 0.06 2.51 8.08
N CYS A 99 -1.14 2.96 7.70
CA CYS A 99 -1.76 2.57 6.44
C CYS A 99 -0.95 3.02 5.23
N MET A 100 -0.42 4.24 5.24
CA MET A 100 0.40 4.78 4.15
C MET A 100 1.74 4.06 4.04
N THR A 101 2.45 3.88 5.16
CA THR A 101 3.77 3.25 5.19
C THR A 101 3.74 1.73 5.04
N ARG A 102 2.58 1.09 5.13
CA ARG A 102 2.40 -0.36 4.95
C ARG A 102 1.63 -0.71 3.67
N GLN A 103 1.44 0.25 2.78
CA GLN A 103 0.73 0.02 1.53
C GLN A 103 1.47 -1.02 0.67
N ARG A 104 0.70 -1.95 0.09
CA ARG A 104 1.20 -2.95 -0.85
C ARG A 104 0.53 -2.74 -2.19
N MET A 105 1.30 -2.95 -3.25
CA MET A 105 0.80 -2.98 -4.63
C MET A 105 0.59 -4.42 -5.08
N ASN A 106 -0.30 -4.61 -6.04
CA ASN A 106 -0.47 -5.88 -6.70
C ASN A 106 0.36 -5.88 -7.97
N PHE A 107 0.99 -7.01 -8.24
CA PHE A 107 1.77 -7.26 -9.44
C PHE A 107 1.26 -8.51 -10.12
N ALA A 108 1.17 -8.46 -11.42
CA ALA A 108 0.95 -9.63 -12.27
C ALA A 108 2.06 -9.65 -13.32
N TYR A 109 2.67 -10.79 -13.44
CA TYR A 109 3.72 -11.07 -14.42
C TYR A 109 3.23 -12.14 -15.34
N ARG A 110 3.49 -11.95 -16.63
CA ARG A 110 3.15 -12.89 -17.67
C ARG A 110 4.30 -12.95 -18.67
N PHE A 111 4.75 -14.15 -18.95
CA PHE A 111 5.82 -14.42 -19.89
C PHE A 111 5.28 -15.31 -21.00
N THR A 112 5.52 -14.91 -22.24
CA THR A 112 5.07 -15.59 -23.45
C THR A 112 6.26 -15.91 -24.36
N ALA A 113 6.01 -16.51 -25.51
CA ALA A 113 7.06 -16.75 -26.49
C ALA A 113 7.68 -15.45 -27.03
N SER A 114 6.89 -14.41 -27.18
CA SER A 114 7.32 -13.13 -27.76
C SER A 114 7.94 -12.16 -26.76
N GLY A 115 7.61 -12.28 -25.44
CA GLY A 115 8.14 -11.34 -24.46
C GLY A 115 7.54 -11.45 -23.08
N ALA A 116 7.75 -10.40 -22.30
CA ALA A 116 7.34 -10.26 -20.91
C ALA A 116 6.35 -9.10 -20.74
N GLU A 117 5.32 -9.32 -19.95
CA GLU A 117 4.30 -8.33 -19.64
C GLU A 117 4.16 -8.19 -18.13
N PHE A 118 4.28 -6.97 -17.63
CA PHE A 118 4.25 -6.64 -16.22
C PHE A 118 3.11 -5.65 -15.97
N CYS A 119 2.19 -6.03 -15.12
CA CYS A 119 1.11 -5.16 -14.69
C CYS A 119 1.23 -4.87 -13.20
N GLU A 120 1.28 -3.60 -12.84
CA GLU A 120 1.21 -3.15 -11.47
C GLU A 120 -0.05 -2.31 -11.25
N TRP A 121 -0.75 -2.55 -10.14
CA TRP A 121 -1.94 -1.76 -9.82
C TRP A 121 -2.15 -1.62 -8.32
N LYS A 122 -2.77 -0.50 -7.96
CA LYS A 122 -3.26 -0.25 -6.60
C LYS A 122 -4.75 -0.53 -6.55
N ASN A 123 -5.20 -1.00 -5.41
CA ASN A 123 -6.62 -1.10 -5.16
C ASN A 123 -7.06 0.05 -4.28
N PHE A 124 -8.20 0.63 -4.62
CA PHE A 124 -8.84 1.58 -3.75
C PHE A 124 -9.24 0.88 -2.43
N PRO A 125 -8.81 1.39 -1.27
CA PRO A 125 -9.08 0.75 0.00
C PRO A 125 -10.52 1.08 0.47
N GLU A 126 -11.52 0.33 -0.01
CA GLU A 126 -12.93 0.51 0.37
C GLU A 126 -13.15 0.49 1.90
N TRP A 127 -12.33 -0.24 2.62
CA TRP A 127 -12.38 -0.27 4.09
C TRP A 127 -12.09 1.11 4.70
N THR A 128 -11.26 1.95 4.07
CA THR A 128 -10.95 3.30 4.53
C THR A 128 -12.20 4.18 4.55
N LEU A 129 -13.05 4.06 3.53
CA LEU A 129 -14.32 4.81 3.50
C LEU A 129 -15.26 4.36 4.63
N ARG A 130 -15.30 3.06 4.93
CA ARG A 130 -16.08 2.52 6.06
C ARG A 130 -15.50 2.98 7.40
N PHE A 131 -14.18 2.93 7.53
CA PHE A 131 -13.47 3.42 8.72
C PHE A 131 -13.77 4.91 8.98
N LEU A 132 -13.67 5.77 7.96
CA LEU A 132 -14.01 7.19 8.07
C LEU A 132 -15.46 7.39 8.51
N THR A 133 -16.39 6.58 7.99
CA THR A 133 -17.80 6.65 8.40
C THR A 133 -17.96 6.29 9.89
N CYS A 134 -17.35 5.18 10.31
CA CYS A 134 -17.39 4.78 11.73
C CYS A 134 -16.74 5.83 12.62
N LEU A 135 -15.62 6.40 12.19
CA LEU A 135 -14.92 7.47 12.91
C LEU A 135 -15.83 8.70 13.10
N ALA A 136 -16.54 9.15 12.05
CA ALA A 136 -17.46 10.26 12.13
C ALA A 136 -18.57 9.98 13.15
N ILE A 137 -19.15 8.78 13.12
CA ILE A 137 -20.23 8.38 14.03
C ILE A 137 -19.72 8.36 15.48
N VAL A 138 -18.58 7.71 15.73
CA VAL A 138 -17.99 7.60 17.07
C VAL A 138 -17.66 8.99 17.62
N THR A 139 -17.09 9.88 16.79
CA THR A 139 -16.79 11.26 17.20
C THR A 139 -18.08 12.03 17.57
N ALA A 140 -19.14 11.90 16.77
CA ALA A 140 -20.42 12.55 17.05
C ALA A 140 -21.01 12.08 18.39
N ILE A 141 -21.04 10.75 18.61
CA ILE A 141 -21.56 10.16 19.86
C ILE A 141 -20.74 10.62 21.05
N LEU A 142 -19.40 10.59 20.94
CA LEU A 142 -18.50 10.97 22.02
C LEU A 142 -18.78 12.42 22.49
N PHE A 143 -18.79 13.38 21.56
CA PHE A 143 -19.05 14.79 21.90
C PHE A 143 -20.49 15.03 22.36
N ALA A 144 -21.48 14.30 21.85
CA ALA A 144 -22.85 14.38 22.34
C ALA A 144 -22.98 13.87 23.79
N CYS A 145 -22.28 12.78 24.12
CA CYS A 145 -22.20 12.27 25.48
C CYS A 145 -21.52 13.29 26.43
N MET A 146 -20.40 13.91 25.98
CA MET A 146 -19.73 14.95 26.76
C MET A 146 -20.64 16.14 27.04
N ALA A 147 -21.35 16.61 26.01
CA ALA A 147 -22.34 17.69 26.15
C ALA A 147 -23.42 17.36 27.20
N SER A 148 -23.88 16.11 27.22
CA SER A 148 -24.91 15.67 28.16
C SER A 148 -24.39 15.55 29.59
N LEU A 149 -23.15 15.06 29.77
CA LEU A 149 -22.54 14.82 31.08
C LEU A 149 -22.08 16.13 31.74
N ASP A 150 -21.40 16.97 30.99
CA ASP A 150 -20.85 18.24 31.51
C ASP A 150 -21.84 19.41 31.42
N ARG A 151 -23.01 19.21 30.80
CA ARG A 151 -24.03 20.21 30.53
C ARG A 151 -23.50 21.46 29.80
N ASP A 152 -22.46 21.27 29.00
CA ASP A 152 -21.82 22.31 28.21
C ASP A 152 -22.19 22.16 26.74
N ALA A 153 -23.02 23.12 26.25
CA ALA A 153 -23.48 23.10 24.86
C ALA A 153 -22.36 23.32 23.82
N SER A 154 -21.18 23.78 24.23
CA SER A 154 -20.03 23.91 23.31
C SER A 154 -19.61 22.61 22.69
N TYR A 155 -19.76 21.49 23.40
CA TYR A 155 -19.46 20.15 22.86
C TYR A 155 -20.39 19.76 21.69
N LEU A 156 -21.61 20.30 21.60
CA LEU A 156 -22.51 20.05 20.46
C LEU A 156 -21.94 20.62 19.15
N ILE A 157 -21.22 21.73 19.23
CA ILE A 157 -20.54 22.31 18.08
C ILE A 157 -19.48 21.33 17.55
N TYR A 158 -18.70 20.74 18.44
CA TYR A 158 -17.70 19.75 18.06
C TYR A 158 -18.33 18.43 17.60
N ALA A 159 -19.49 18.05 18.16
CA ALA A 159 -20.26 16.88 17.71
C ALA A 159 -20.75 17.02 16.25
N VAL A 160 -20.86 18.23 15.73
CA VAL A 160 -21.22 18.48 14.32
C VAL A 160 -19.99 18.73 13.45
N ILE A 161 -19.10 19.63 13.86
CA ILE A 161 -17.96 20.06 13.04
C ILE A 161 -16.96 18.91 12.81
N GLY A 162 -16.67 18.11 13.84
CA GLY A 162 -15.75 16.99 13.75
C GLY A 162 -16.18 15.95 12.70
N PRO A 163 -17.38 15.36 12.86
CA PRO A 163 -17.95 14.44 11.88
C PRO A 163 -18.10 15.04 10.48
N ALA A 164 -18.50 16.31 10.36
CA ALA A 164 -18.64 16.97 9.07
C ALA A 164 -17.31 17.01 8.30
N LYS A 165 -16.19 17.34 8.96
CA LYS A 165 -14.85 17.31 8.35
C LYS A 165 -14.47 15.89 7.88
N VAL A 166 -14.75 14.88 8.68
CA VAL A 166 -14.47 13.48 8.33
C VAL A 166 -15.33 13.03 7.14
N MET A 167 -16.60 13.43 7.10
CA MET A 167 -17.49 13.11 5.99
C MET A 167 -17.08 13.84 4.70
N LEU A 168 -16.58 15.08 4.80
CA LEU A 168 -16.04 15.82 3.66
C LEU A 168 -14.80 15.12 3.10
N LEU A 169 -13.90 14.67 3.96
CA LEU A 169 -12.73 13.86 3.56
C LEU A 169 -13.16 12.57 2.86
N ARG A 170 -14.15 11.86 3.43
CA ARG A 170 -14.72 10.66 2.82
C ARG A 170 -15.32 10.96 1.44
N ALA A 171 -16.06 12.05 1.28
CA ALA A 171 -16.63 12.45 0.00
C ALA A 171 -15.54 12.76 -1.03
N SER A 172 -14.48 13.48 -0.63
CA SER A 172 -13.32 13.76 -1.48
C SER A 172 -12.64 12.47 -1.95
N MET A 173 -12.38 11.53 -1.04
CA MET A 173 -11.79 10.22 -1.37
C MET A 173 -12.70 9.35 -2.24
N ASN A 174 -14.02 9.53 -2.17
CA ASN A 174 -15.00 8.81 -2.99
C ASN A 174 -15.21 9.47 -4.36
N SER A 175 -14.62 10.61 -4.64
CA SER A 175 -14.75 11.30 -5.92
C SER A 175 -14.19 10.46 -7.08
N LYS A 176 -14.75 10.63 -8.28
CA LYS A 176 -14.30 9.92 -9.49
C LYS A 176 -12.83 10.23 -9.81
N ILE A 177 -12.40 11.47 -9.58
CA ILE A 177 -11.02 11.92 -9.82
C ILE A 177 -10.07 11.20 -8.88
N TYR A 178 -10.33 11.22 -7.57
CA TYR A 178 -9.48 10.57 -6.59
C TYR A 178 -9.41 9.05 -6.80
N ARG A 179 -10.56 8.41 -7.03
CA ARG A 179 -10.61 6.97 -7.36
C ARG A 179 -9.85 6.67 -8.64
N GLY A 180 -10.02 7.48 -9.70
CA GLY A 180 -9.31 7.31 -10.97
C GLY A 180 -7.80 7.25 -10.77
N VAL A 181 -7.23 8.25 -10.08
CA VAL A 181 -5.78 8.30 -9.81
C VAL A 181 -5.30 7.10 -8.97
N HIS A 182 -6.13 6.59 -8.03
CA HIS A 182 -5.73 5.50 -7.14
C HIS A 182 -6.05 4.09 -7.67
N THR A 183 -6.73 3.98 -8.82
CA THR A 183 -7.03 2.70 -9.47
C THR A 183 -6.32 2.54 -10.82
N ILE A 184 -5.45 3.48 -11.17
CA ILE A 184 -4.60 3.36 -12.36
C ILE A 184 -3.75 2.11 -12.25
N PHE A 185 -3.70 1.36 -13.33
CA PHE A 185 -2.73 0.29 -13.51
C PHE A 185 -1.69 0.71 -14.54
N HIS A 186 -0.49 0.23 -14.34
CA HIS A 186 0.61 0.43 -15.28
C HIS A 186 0.94 -0.92 -15.91
N LEU A 187 0.75 -0.99 -17.22
CA LEU A 187 1.15 -2.15 -18.01
C LEU A 187 2.45 -1.80 -18.74
N ARG A 188 3.46 -2.63 -18.55
CA ARG A 188 4.72 -2.56 -19.30
C ARG A 188 4.85 -3.86 -20.06
N THR A 189 5.25 -3.74 -21.32
CA THR A 189 5.45 -4.87 -22.23
C THR A 189 6.85 -4.76 -22.80
N PHE A 190 7.58 -5.85 -22.76
CA PHE A 190 8.95 -5.94 -23.26
C PHE A 190 9.08 -7.12 -24.21
N GLU A 191 9.86 -6.95 -25.25
CA GLU A 191 10.35 -8.06 -26.05
C GLU A 191 11.59 -8.66 -25.37
N TRP A 192 11.84 -9.95 -25.60
CA TRP A 192 13.00 -10.61 -24.99
C TRP A 192 14.35 -9.96 -25.34
N SER A 193 14.42 -9.34 -26.54
CA SER A 193 15.60 -8.63 -27.05
C SER A 193 15.91 -7.31 -26.34
N GLU A 194 14.95 -6.74 -25.61
CA GLU A 194 15.13 -5.48 -24.91
C GLU A 194 15.90 -5.64 -23.58
N PHE A 195 16.00 -6.86 -23.07
CA PHE A 195 16.70 -7.11 -21.82
C PHE A 195 18.21 -7.24 -22.04
N THR A 196 18.96 -6.60 -21.16
CA THR A 196 20.44 -6.53 -21.21
C THR A 196 21.11 -7.39 -20.12
N GLU A 197 20.48 -7.52 -18.97
CA GLU A 197 21.01 -8.22 -17.80
C GLU A 197 19.90 -8.85 -16.95
N VAL A 198 20.24 -9.98 -16.27
CA VAL A 198 19.44 -10.54 -15.17
C VAL A 198 20.09 -10.15 -13.85
N VAL A 199 19.44 -9.28 -13.09
CA VAL A 199 19.94 -8.79 -11.80
C VAL A 199 19.35 -9.64 -10.67
N ILE A 200 20.19 -10.09 -9.76
CA ILE A 200 19.77 -10.87 -8.59
C ILE A 200 20.10 -10.09 -7.32
N ASP A 201 19.08 -9.71 -6.57
CA ASP A 201 19.23 -9.13 -5.23
C ASP A 201 18.95 -10.21 -4.17
N GLU A 202 20.00 -10.92 -3.76
CA GLU A 202 19.91 -11.99 -2.76
C GLU A 202 19.39 -11.49 -1.40
N LYS A 203 19.77 -10.25 -1.00
CA LYS A 203 19.35 -9.67 0.29
C LYS A 203 17.85 -9.45 0.36
N GLN A 204 17.28 -9.01 -0.75
CA GLN A 204 15.84 -8.74 -0.84
C GLN A 204 15.05 -9.93 -1.40
N GLY A 205 15.73 -10.95 -1.94
CA GLY A 205 15.09 -12.08 -2.59
C GLY A 205 14.31 -11.67 -3.85
N LEU A 206 14.91 -10.79 -4.65
CA LEU A 206 14.32 -10.24 -5.88
C LEU A 206 15.16 -10.63 -7.09
N VAL A 207 14.48 -10.80 -8.20
CA VAL A 207 15.09 -10.82 -9.53
C VAL A 207 14.65 -9.57 -10.27
N GLY A 208 15.56 -9.00 -11.05
CA GLY A 208 15.28 -7.88 -11.94
C GLY A 208 15.71 -8.22 -13.36
N LEU A 209 14.98 -7.68 -14.32
CA LEU A 209 15.40 -7.66 -15.72
C LEU A 209 15.78 -6.23 -16.06
N GLU A 210 17.05 -6.02 -16.41
CA GLU A 210 17.51 -4.70 -16.81
C GLU A 210 17.20 -4.47 -18.29
N PHE A 211 16.79 -3.25 -18.61
CA PHE A 211 16.47 -2.81 -19.95
C PHE A 211 16.89 -1.36 -20.16
N ALA A 212 17.24 -1.01 -21.39
CA ALA A 212 17.49 0.36 -21.78
C ALA A 212 16.18 1.07 -22.13
N TRP A 213 16.05 2.30 -21.72
CA TRP A 213 14.96 3.19 -22.11
C TRP A 213 15.50 4.58 -22.37
N TYR A 214 14.88 5.29 -23.32
CA TYR A 214 15.27 6.66 -23.60
C TYR A 214 14.63 7.60 -22.57
N ASP A 215 15.48 8.38 -21.86
CA ASP A 215 15.01 9.41 -20.95
C ASP A 215 14.82 10.73 -21.71
N ASP A 216 13.56 11.08 -21.97
CA ASP A 216 13.21 12.32 -22.69
C ASP A 216 13.68 13.59 -21.96
N TYR A 217 13.84 13.55 -20.64
CA TYR A 217 14.27 14.69 -19.86
C TYR A 217 15.79 14.90 -19.93
N MET A 218 16.55 13.83 -19.76
CA MET A 218 18.02 13.87 -19.83
C MET A 218 18.53 13.75 -21.28
N LYS A 219 17.66 13.35 -22.21
CA LYS A 219 17.97 13.11 -23.62
C LYS A 219 19.11 12.10 -23.85
N GLU A 220 19.11 11.07 -23.02
CA GLU A 220 20.10 10.00 -23.07
C GLU A 220 19.43 8.63 -22.81
N ASP A 221 20.13 7.56 -23.21
CA ASP A 221 19.71 6.21 -22.87
C ASP A 221 20.01 5.93 -21.39
N ALA A 222 18.98 5.61 -20.65
CA ALA A 222 19.06 5.23 -19.25
C ALA A 222 18.79 3.74 -19.07
N LEU A 223 19.46 3.13 -18.10
CA LEU A 223 19.18 1.75 -17.70
C LEU A 223 18.17 1.72 -16.56
N SER A 224 17.22 0.85 -16.66
CA SER A 224 16.21 0.61 -15.62
C SER A 224 16.05 -0.88 -15.34
N VAL A 225 15.62 -1.21 -14.14
CA VAL A 225 15.42 -2.61 -13.73
C VAL A 225 13.95 -2.86 -13.46
N ALA A 226 13.36 -3.76 -14.21
CA ALA A 226 12.02 -4.26 -13.94
C ALA A 226 12.08 -5.29 -12.80
N SER A 227 11.65 -4.89 -11.61
CA SER A 227 11.70 -5.74 -10.41
C SER A 227 10.62 -6.82 -10.45
N LEU A 228 11.02 -8.07 -10.31
CA LEU A 228 10.16 -9.23 -10.27
C LEU A 228 10.04 -9.72 -8.82
N PHE A 229 8.87 -9.53 -8.24
CA PHE A 229 8.56 -10.01 -6.91
C PHE A 229 8.12 -11.47 -6.99
N ALA A 230 8.86 -12.36 -6.34
CA ALA A 230 8.51 -13.77 -6.24
C ALA A 230 8.49 -14.21 -4.77
N LYS A 231 7.85 -15.34 -4.48
CA LYS A 231 8.02 -15.97 -3.18
C LYS A 231 9.39 -16.63 -3.15
N ARG A 232 10.06 -16.56 -2.01
CA ARG A 232 11.42 -17.09 -1.85
C ARG A 232 11.57 -18.54 -2.34
N ARG A 233 10.54 -19.36 -2.15
CA ARG A 233 10.52 -20.77 -2.63
C ARG A 233 10.37 -20.92 -4.15
N GLU A 234 9.95 -19.86 -4.83
CA GLU A 234 9.71 -19.85 -6.28
C GLU A 234 10.88 -19.19 -7.04
N LEU A 235 11.86 -18.64 -6.29
CA LEU A 235 12.99 -17.90 -6.85
C LEU A 235 13.87 -18.77 -7.75
N ASP A 236 14.22 -19.98 -7.28
CA ASP A 236 15.07 -20.91 -8.03
C ASP A 236 14.40 -21.36 -9.34
N HIS A 237 13.08 -21.56 -9.30
CA HIS A 237 12.32 -21.90 -10.50
C HIS A 237 12.28 -20.74 -11.50
N LEU A 238 12.17 -19.50 -11.00
CA LEU A 238 12.20 -18.30 -11.82
C LEU A 238 13.58 -18.11 -12.47
N LEU A 239 14.66 -18.34 -11.72
CA LEU A 239 16.02 -18.26 -12.25
C LEU A 239 16.26 -19.34 -13.30
N ALA A 240 15.82 -20.59 -13.08
CA ALA A 240 15.92 -21.66 -14.06
C ALA A 240 15.17 -21.33 -15.36
N PHE A 241 13.99 -20.70 -15.25
CA PHE A 241 13.23 -20.23 -16.42
C PHE A 241 14.02 -19.19 -17.23
N PHE A 242 14.68 -18.23 -16.57
CA PHE A 242 15.50 -17.23 -17.28
C PHE A 242 16.79 -17.83 -17.85
N ASP A 243 17.34 -18.89 -17.24
CA ASP A 243 18.48 -19.62 -17.82
C ASP A 243 18.14 -20.26 -19.15
N GLU A 244 16.96 -20.83 -19.24
CA GLU A 244 16.49 -21.45 -20.46
C GLU A 244 16.16 -20.41 -21.55
N ARG A 245 15.57 -19.28 -21.15
CA ARG A 245 15.06 -18.27 -22.10
C ARG A 245 16.08 -17.22 -22.50
N LEU A 246 16.95 -16.86 -21.57
CA LEU A 246 17.94 -15.78 -21.73
C LEU A 246 19.37 -16.28 -21.42
N PRO A 247 19.83 -17.38 -22.04
CA PRO A 247 21.13 -17.97 -21.73
C PRO A 247 22.30 -17.06 -22.11
N HIS A 248 22.04 -16.08 -22.95
CA HIS A 248 23.04 -15.11 -23.45
C HIS A 248 23.19 -13.89 -22.53
N LEU A 249 22.27 -13.66 -21.59
CA LEU A 249 22.34 -12.50 -20.70
C LEU A 249 23.23 -12.77 -19.48
N PRO A 250 24.08 -11.79 -19.12
CA PRO A 250 24.88 -11.88 -17.92
C PRO A 250 23.99 -11.86 -16.68
N ARG A 251 24.44 -12.58 -15.63
CA ARG A 251 23.83 -12.52 -14.30
C ARG A 251 24.69 -11.68 -13.40
N VAL A 252 24.08 -10.69 -12.78
CA VAL A 252 24.78 -9.77 -11.91
C VAL A 252 24.11 -9.76 -10.54
N ALA A 253 24.91 -10.04 -9.50
CA ALA A 253 24.47 -9.92 -8.12
C ALA A 253 24.67 -8.48 -7.66
N ARG A 254 23.60 -7.71 -7.61
CA ARG A 254 23.59 -6.32 -7.07
C ARG A 254 22.27 -5.97 -6.43
N SER A 255 22.28 -4.93 -5.60
CA SER A 255 21.06 -4.41 -5.01
C SER A 255 20.17 -3.77 -6.09
N ILE A 256 18.87 -4.06 -6.02
CA ILE A 256 17.86 -3.44 -6.87
C ILE A 256 17.30 -2.24 -6.11
N ASP A 257 17.54 -1.04 -6.63
CA ASP A 257 16.99 0.18 -6.08
C ASP A 257 15.48 0.20 -6.33
N ARG A 258 14.74 0.21 -5.25
CA ARG A 258 13.30 0.44 -5.30
C ARG A 258 13.08 1.95 -5.23
N ALA A 259 12.19 2.45 -6.08
CA ALA A 259 11.81 3.86 -6.05
C ALA A 259 11.54 4.32 -4.61
N ALA A 260 12.16 5.44 -4.23
CA ALA A 260 11.99 6.07 -2.94
C ALA A 260 10.59 6.69 -2.79
#